data_af91a4c09113d7af7db73d786ba077f8
#
_entry.id   af91a4c09113d7af7db73d786ba077f8
#
_cell.length_a   1.000
_cell.length_b   1.000
_cell.length_c   1.000
_cell.angle_alpha   90.00
_cell.angle_beta   90.00
_cell.angle_gamma   90.00
#
_symmetry.space_group_name_H-M   'P 1'
#
loop_
_entity.id
_entity.type
_entity.pdbx_description
1 polymer ?
#
loop_
_entity_poly.entity_id
_entity_poly.type
_entity_poly.pdbx_seq_one_letter_code
_entity_poly.pdbx_strand_id
1 'polypeptide(L)'
;MAALIKYPVKETWEVLLQRPTQSVEAIESVVNDVFLAVKQQGDTAITRYTKQFDKVELDSIVVSQKEIDDATAAVSEDLKTAIQQAKSNIEVFHNAQKTTKVDVETQPGVRCWQEKRPIENVGLYIPGGTAPLFSTVLMLAVPAKIAGCKNIVLCSPPNSEGSIANEILYTAALCGITTILKVGGIQAIAGLTFGTSSIPKVSKLFGPGNQYVTVAKQLATKYGVAIDMPAGPSELLIMADKNANPAFVASDLLSQAEHGVDSQVILVSTDEKMLLDTAIEVQLQTQDLNRKLIVEKALENMKLILVESDQEAVDLINFYGPEHYIISTDNNSFYIDKVINAGSVFIGKYTPESAGDYASGTNHTLPTNGYAKAYSGVNLDSFLKHITFQEITKEGLSTIGNTIELMAEAEGLMAHKNAVSIRLKSIGDESK
;
A
#
# COMPACT_ATOMS: atom_id res chain seq x y z
N MET A 1 28.42 13.00 1.43
CA MET A 1 27.63 14.20 1.78
C MET A 1 26.51 14.31 0.78
N ALA A 2 25.29 14.58 1.23
CA ALA A 2 24.15 14.85 0.36
C ALA A 2 24.44 16.00 -0.62
N ALA A 3 23.97 15.89 -1.85
CA ALA A 3 24.15 16.95 -2.84
C ALA A 3 23.21 18.13 -2.54
N LEU A 4 23.77 19.33 -2.31
CA LEU A 4 23.00 20.57 -2.26
C LEU A 4 22.74 21.06 -3.69
N ILE A 5 21.46 21.13 -4.05
CA ILE A 5 21.00 21.53 -5.38
C ILE A 5 20.25 22.86 -5.21
N LYS A 6 20.73 23.88 -5.91
CA LYS A 6 20.16 25.23 -5.79
C LYS A 6 19.39 25.59 -7.05
N TYR A 7 18.13 25.98 -6.86
CA TYR A 7 17.25 26.53 -7.88
C TYR A 7 17.18 25.67 -9.16
N PRO A 8 16.81 24.36 -9.02
CA PRO A 8 16.80 23.47 -10.18
C PRO A 8 15.71 23.86 -11.16
N VAL A 9 16.08 24.10 -12.42
CA VAL A 9 15.10 24.40 -13.46
C VAL A 9 14.18 23.22 -13.72
N LYS A 10 12.91 23.46 -14.02
CA LYS A 10 11.85 22.45 -14.12
C LYS A 10 12.17 21.32 -15.09
N GLU A 11 12.85 21.64 -16.19
CA GLU A 11 13.28 20.70 -17.22
C GLU A 11 14.26 19.63 -16.70
N THR A 12 14.93 19.88 -15.58
CA THR A 12 15.87 18.93 -14.96
C THR A 12 15.24 18.05 -13.89
N TRP A 13 14.01 18.33 -13.45
CA TRP A 13 13.38 17.64 -12.33
C TRP A 13 13.24 16.13 -12.53
N GLU A 14 12.95 15.68 -13.75
CA GLU A 14 12.80 14.26 -14.06
C GLU A 14 14.09 13.48 -13.76
N VAL A 15 15.23 14.00 -14.19
CA VAL A 15 16.54 13.40 -13.93
C VAL A 15 16.97 13.58 -12.47
N LEU A 16 16.75 14.80 -11.94
CA LEU A 16 17.11 15.14 -10.58
C LEU A 16 16.41 14.26 -9.54
N LEU A 17 15.12 14.02 -9.74
CA LEU A 17 14.25 13.31 -8.80
C LEU A 17 14.11 11.82 -9.13
N GLN A 18 14.97 11.30 -10.03
CA GLN A 18 14.98 9.88 -10.36
C GLN A 18 15.25 9.03 -9.13
N ARG A 19 14.49 7.96 -9.01
CA ARG A 19 14.55 7.03 -7.89
C ARG A 19 15.61 5.94 -8.10
N PRO A 20 16.25 5.43 -7.04
CA PRO A 20 17.25 4.37 -7.14
C PRO A 20 16.58 3.00 -7.35
N THR A 21 16.14 2.71 -8.57
CA THR A 21 15.53 1.42 -8.93
C THR A 21 16.45 0.60 -9.82
N GLN A 22 16.42 -0.73 -9.67
CA GLN A 22 17.10 -1.66 -10.59
C GLN A 22 16.28 -1.84 -11.87
N SER A 23 16.91 -2.32 -12.96
CA SER A 23 16.18 -2.64 -14.18
C SER A 23 15.21 -3.82 -13.94
N VAL A 24 13.96 -3.62 -14.34
CA VAL A 24 12.86 -4.59 -14.14
C VAL A 24 13.12 -5.88 -14.93
N GLU A 25 13.78 -5.79 -16.09
CA GLU A 25 14.00 -6.93 -17.00
C GLU A 25 14.80 -8.09 -16.38
N ALA A 26 15.83 -7.77 -15.60
CA ALA A 26 16.65 -8.80 -14.93
C ALA A 26 15.84 -9.56 -13.85
N ILE A 27 14.92 -8.87 -13.18
CA ILE A 27 14.06 -9.41 -12.14
C ILE A 27 12.92 -10.25 -12.75
N GLU A 28 12.33 -9.81 -13.86
CA GLU A 28 11.20 -10.48 -14.50
C GLU A 28 11.50 -11.93 -14.89
N SER A 29 12.71 -12.23 -15.38
CA SER A 29 13.07 -13.60 -15.76
C SER A 29 13.01 -14.54 -14.54
N VAL A 30 13.61 -14.15 -13.43
CA VAL A 30 13.62 -14.95 -12.18
C VAL A 30 12.19 -15.12 -11.65
N VAL A 31 11.40 -14.06 -11.67
CA VAL A 31 10.01 -14.08 -11.20
C VAL A 31 9.15 -15.03 -12.06
N ASN A 32 9.29 -14.98 -13.38
CA ASN A 32 8.57 -15.87 -14.30
C ASN A 32 8.94 -17.34 -14.05
N ASP A 33 10.22 -17.66 -13.86
CA ASP A 33 10.67 -19.03 -13.60
C ASP A 33 10.05 -19.60 -12.32
N VAL A 34 10.02 -18.80 -11.25
CA VAL A 34 9.39 -19.20 -9.98
C VAL A 34 7.88 -19.39 -10.16
N PHE A 35 7.20 -18.48 -10.84
CA PHE A 35 5.75 -18.58 -11.09
C PHE A 35 5.40 -19.84 -11.88
N LEU A 36 6.14 -20.13 -12.95
CA LEU A 36 5.93 -21.34 -13.77
C LEU A 36 6.16 -22.61 -12.94
N ALA A 37 7.21 -22.64 -12.14
CA ALA A 37 7.51 -23.77 -11.29
C ALA A 37 6.43 -24.00 -10.22
N VAL A 38 5.99 -22.95 -9.54
CA VAL A 38 4.91 -23.06 -8.53
C VAL A 38 3.60 -23.50 -9.18
N LYS A 39 3.26 -22.95 -10.36
CA LYS A 39 2.07 -23.36 -11.10
C LYS A 39 2.07 -24.85 -11.46
N GLN A 40 3.24 -25.42 -11.79
CA GLN A 40 3.37 -26.83 -12.25
C GLN A 40 3.56 -27.81 -11.08
N GLN A 41 4.28 -27.41 -10.03
CA GLN A 41 4.78 -28.31 -8.99
C GLN A 41 4.19 -28.04 -7.60
N GLY A 42 3.40 -26.95 -7.44
CA GLY A 42 2.76 -26.58 -6.18
C GLY A 42 3.75 -26.50 -5.01
N ASP A 43 3.42 -27.16 -3.90
CA ASP A 43 4.21 -27.12 -2.66
C ASP A 43 5.66 -27.60 -2.83
N THR A 44 5.93 -28.50 -3.77
CA THR A 44 7.30 -28.94 -4.07
C THR A 44 8.18 -27.76 -4.54
N ALA A 45 7.64 -26.90 -5.40
CA ALA A 45 8.34 -25.69 -5.82
C ALA A 45 8.47 -24.69 -4.67
N ILE A 46 7.41 -24.50 -3.86
CA ILE A 46 7.44 -23.62 -2.68
C ILE A 46 8.60 -24.03 -1.74
N THR A 47 8.65 -25.29 -1.34
CA THR A 47 9.70 -25.83 -0.45
C THR A 47 11.10 -25.65 -1.04
N ARG A 48 11.27 -25.95 -2.35
CA ARG A 48 12.55 -25.77 -3.03
C ARG A 48 13.03 -24.32 -3.02
N TYR A 49 12.15 -23.38 -3.33
CA TYR A 49 12.53 -21.95 -3.37
C TYR A 49 12.69 -21.36 -1.98
N THR A 50 11.95 -21.81 -0.97
CA THR A 50 12.17 -21.45 0.44
C THR A 50 13.57 -21.90 0.88
N LYS A 51 13.98 -23.13 0.57
CA LYS A 51 15.35 -23.59 0.83
C LYS A 51 16.39 -22.75 0.07
N GLN A 52 16.12 -22.41 -1.19
CA GLN A 52 17.04 -21.66 -2.03
C GLN A 52 17.22 -20.20 -1.59
N PHE A 53 16.11 -19.49 -1.31
CA PHE A 53 16.12 -18.05 -1.04
C PHE A 53 16.21 -17.73 0.45
N ASP A 54 15.44 -18.42 1.28
CA ASP A 54 15.39 -18.19 2.73
C ASP A 54 16.43 -19.05 3.49
N LYS A 55 17.13 -20.00 2.81
CA LYS A 55 18.20 -20.87 3.35
C LYS A 55 17.74 -21.76 4.49
N VAL A 56 16.47 -22.15 4.52
CA VAL A 56 15.87 -22.97 5.57
C VAL A 56 15.10 -24.13 4.96
N GLU A 57 15.14 -25.30 5.62
CA GLU A 57 14.27 -26.45 5.36
C GLU A 57 13.17 -26.49 6.40
N LEU A 58 11.93 -26.64 5.95
CA LEU A 58 10.74 -26.65 6.80
C LEU A 58 10.03 -28.01 6.67
N ASP A 59 9.66 -28.60 7.80
CA ASP A 59 8.79 -29.76 7.83
C ASP A 59 7.36 -29.40 7.43
N SER A 60 6.93 -28.16 7.76
CA SER A 60 5.64 -27.59 7.40
C SER A 60 5.77 -26.09 7.13
N ILE A 61 5.18 -25.64 6.04
CA ILE A 61 5.05 -24.20 5.74
C ILE A 61 3.91 -23.54 6.51
N VAL A 62 2.99 -24.34 7.09
CA VAL A 62 1.86 -23.83 7.88
C VAL A 62 2.30 -23.65 9.33
N VAL A 63 2.05 -22.49 9.89
CA VAL A 63 2.27 -22.20 11.31
C VAL A 63 1.24 -22.95 12.13
N SER A 64 1.69 -23.70 13.13
CA SER A 64 0.84 -24.43 14.06
C SER A 64 0.27 -23.52 15.15
N GLN A 65 -0.83 -23.95 15.77
CA GLN A 65 -1.38 -23.23 16.94
C GLN A 65 -0.37 -23.14 18.08
N LYS A 66 0.45 -24.19 18.27
CA LYS A 66 1.51 -24.20 19.29
C LYS A 66 2.53 -23.09 19.05
N GLU A 67 2.97 -22.87 17.81
CA GLU A 67 3.91 -21.77 17.49
C GLU A 67 3.29 -20.40 17.81
N ILE A 68 1.99 -20.24 17.56
CA ILE A 68 1.27 -18.99 17.90
C ILE A 68 1.18 -18.79 19.41
N ASP A 69 0.88 -19.86 20.16
CA ASP A 69 0.77 -19.80 21.61
C ASP A 69 2.13 -19.51 22.28
N ASP A 70 3.18 -20.20 21.82
CA ASP A 70 4.56 -19.98 22.30
C ASP A 70 5.03 -18.53 21.99
N ALA A 71 4.77 -18.03 20.78
CA ALA A 71 5.07 -16.65 20.38
C ALA A 71 4.30 -15.65 21.25
N THR A 72 3.02 -15.89 21.51
CA THR A 72 2.19 -15.03 22.37
C THR A 72 2.73 -14.98 23.79
N ALA A 73 3.24 -16.08 24.32
CA ALA A 73 3.86 -16.11 25.64
C ALA A 73 5.22 -15.38 25.68
N ALA A 74 5.97 -15.38 24.57
CA ALA A 74 7.30 -14.79 24.48
C ALA A 74 7.31 -13.26 24.34
N VAL A 75 6.25 -12.66 23.78
CA VAL A 75 6.16 -11.19 23.64
C VAL A 75 5.93 -10.54 25.01
N SER A 76 6.69 -9.48 25.32
CA SER A 76 6.57 -8.75 26.59
C SER A 76 5.21 -8.05 26.74
N GLU A 77 4.74 -7.92 27.97
CA GLU A 77 3.45 -7.26 28.26
C GLU A 77 3.44 -5.77 27.84
N ASP A 78 4.58 -5.08 27.97
CA ASP A 78 4.69 -3.69 27.52
C ASP A 78 4.51 -3.59 26.00
N LEU A 79 5.13 -4.48 25.22
CA LEU A 79 4.99 -4.50 23.77
C LEU A 79 3.57 -4.91 23.36
N LYS A 80 2.95 -5.87 24.05
CA LYS A 80 1.55 -6.24 23.83
C LYS A 80 0.63 -5.04 24.02
N THR A 81 0.85 -4.27 25.09
CA THR A 81 0.08 -3.06 25.38
C THR A 81 0.23 -2.02 24.28
N ALA A 82 1.46 -1.79 23.80
CA ALA A 82 1.74 -0.86 22.70
C ALA A 82 1.05 -1.32 21.39
N ILE A 83 1.14 -2.60 21.05
CA ILE A 83 0.49 -3.17 19.86
C ILE A 83 -1.04 -3.05 19.93
N GLN A 84 -1.63 -3.28 21.13
CA GLN A 84 -3.07 -3.13 21.34
C GLN A 84 -3.53 -1.68 21.18
N GLN A 85 -2.74 -0.72 21.70
CA GLN A 85 -3.01 0.71 21.54
C GLN A 85 -2.97 1.11 20.06
N ALA A 86 -1.92 0.72 19.34
CA ALA A 86 -1.79 0.96 17.90
C ALA A 86 -2.97 0.35 17.11
N LYS A 87 -3.32 -0.91 17.40
CA LYS A 87 -4.48 -1.58 16.81
C LYS A 87 -5.76 -0.79 17.02
N SER A 88 -6.01 -0.32 18.26
CA SER A 88 -7.21 0.46 18.57
C SER A 88 -7.28 1.75 17.75
N ASN A 89 -6.18 2.48 17.61
CA ASN A 89 -6.15 3.72 16.82
C ASN A 89 -6.40 3.44 15.33
N ILE A 90 -5.80 2.37 14.78
CA ILE A 90 -6.01 1.93 13.40
C ILE A 90 -7.48 1.52 13.18
N GLU A 91 -8.07 0.82 14.14
CA GLU A 91 -9.50 0.45 14.11
C GLU A 91 -10.42 1.68 14.08
N VAL A 92 -10.16 2.67 14.92
CA VAL A 92 -10.93 3.92 14.95
C VAL A 92 -10.89 4.61 13.60
N PHE A 93 -9.70 4.81 13.04
CA PHE A 93 -9.54 5.51 11.77
C PHE A 93 -10.18 4.76 10.60
N HIS A 94 -9.93 3.44 10.50
CA HIS A 94 -10.48 2.66 9.37
C HIS A 94 -12.00 2.42 9.50
N ASN A 95 -12.56 2.35 10.72
CA ASN A 95 -14.01 2.31 10.88
C ASN A 95 -14.68 3.64 10.45
N ALA A 96 -14.02 4.77 10.66
CA ALA A 96 -14.53 6.07 10.21
C ALA A 96 -14.55 6.21 8.68
N GLN A 97 -13.83 5.36 7.93
CA GLN A 97 -13.88 5.32 6.46
C GLN A 97 -15.14 4.64 5.90
N LYS A 98 -15.99 4.08 6.73
CA LYS A 98 -17.29 3.54 6.29
C LYS A 98 -18.18 4.68 5.84
N THR A 99 -18.49 4.75 4.54
CA THR A 99 -19.35 5.76 3.96
C THR A 99 -20.79 5.28 3.86
N THR A 100 -21.71 6.23 3.78
CA THR A 100 -23.12 5.97 3.53
C THR A 100 -23.34 5.33 2.17
N LYS A 101 -24.40 4.55 2.03
CA LYS A 101 -24.83 3.95 0.76
C LYS A 101 -25.19 5.05 -0.24
N VAL A 102 -24.70 4.92 -1.47
CA VAL A 102 -25.22 5.70 -2.60
C VAL A 102 -26.54 5.06 -3.03
N ASP A 103 -27.63 5.81 -3.05
CA ASP A 103 -28.95 5.33 -3.44
C ASP A 103 -29.75 6.52 -4.00
N VAL A 104 -30.00 6.50 -5.31
CA VAL A 104 -30.59 7.63 -6.05
C VAL A 104 -31.64 7.15 -7.02
N GLU A 105 -32.70 7.92 -7.16
CA GLU A 105 -33.66 7.82 -8.23
C GLU A 105 -33.26 8.83 -9.31
N THR A 106 -32.73 8.32 -10.44
CA THR A 106 -32.21 9.18 -11.53
C THR A 106 -33.33 9.80 -12.35
N GLN A 107 -34.46 9.10 -12.46
CA GLN A 107 -35.73 9.56 -12.96
C GLN A 107 -36.83 8.79 -12.23
N PRO A 108 -38.09 9.28 -12.20
CA PRO A 108 -39.20 8.57 -11.56
C PRO A 108 -39.31 7.12 -12.03
N GLY A 109 -39.22 6.17 -11.08
CA GLY A 109 -39.22 4.74 -11.35
C GLY A 109 -37.89 4.15 -11.86
N VAL A 110 -36.78 4.90 -11.83
CA VAL A 110 -35.45 4.43 -12.19
C VAL A 110 -34.50 4.62 -11.00
N ARG A 111 -34.34 3.58 -10.19
CA ARG A 111 -33.49 3.58 -8.98
C ARG A 111 -32.14 2.94 -9.26
N CYS A 112 -31.07 3.63 -8.89
CA CYS A 112 -29.69 3.14 -8.94
C CYS A 112 -29.05 3.24 -7.58
N TRP A 113 -28.41 2.15 -7.12
CA TRP A 113 -27.67 2.18 -5.85
C TRP A 113 -26.38 1.38 -5.91
N GLN A 114 -25.52 1.60 -4.95
CA GLN A 114 -24.25 0.93 -4.84
C GLN A 114 -24.10 0.28 -3.46
N GLU A 115 -23.66 -0.96 -3.44
CA GLU A 115 -23.35 -1.67 -2.21
C GLU A 115 -21.90 -2.09 -2.16
N LYS A 116 -21.29 -1.90 -0.99
CA LYS A 116 -19.94 -2.37 -0.70
C LYS A 116 -20.01 -3.82 -0.24
N ARG A 117 -19.20 -4.67 -0.86
CA ARG A 117 -19.07 -6.09 -0.53
C ARG A 117 -17.60 -6.44 -0.31
N PRO A 118 -17.25 -7.25 0.73
CA PRO A 118 -15.87 -7.63 0.97
C PRO A 118 -15.30 -8.46 -0.18
N ILE A 119 -13.99 -8.34 -0.38
CA ILE A 119 -13.22 -9.34 -1.11
C ILE A 119 -13.08 -10.53 -0.19
N GLU A 120 -13.59 -11.70 -0.61
CA GLU A 120 -13.68 -12.85 0.31
C GLU A 120 -12.32 -13.43 0.69
N ASN A 121 -11.40 -13.57 -0.30
CA ASN A 121 -10.10 -14.23 -0.12
C ASN A 121 -8.99 -13.23 -0.37
N VAL A 122 -8.23 -12.88 0.66
CA VAL A 122 -7.13 -11.90 0.57
C VAL A 122 -5.83 -12.52 1.11
N GLY A 123 -4.73 -12.23 0.41
CA GLY A 123 -3.38 -12.58 0.84
C GLY A 123 -2.66 -11.35 1.39
N LEU A 124 -2.13 -11.46 2.59
CA LEU A 124 -1.32 -10.44 3.24
C LEU A 124 0.13 -10.90 3.25
N TYR A 125 0.99 -10.16 2.57
CA TYR A 125 2.41 -10.41 2.56
C TYR A 125 3.10 -9.48 3.56
N ILE A 126 3.78 -10.07 4.53
CA ILE A 126 4.56 -9.35 5.53
C ILE A 126 6.04 -9.59 5.22
N PRO A 127 6.81 -8.53 4.92
CA PRO A 127 8.22 -8.70 4.63
C PRO A 127 8.96 -9.29 5.83
N GLY A 128 9.92 -10.16 5.54
CA GLY A 128 10.93 -10.57 6.48
C GLY A 128 12.21 -9.76 6.24
N GLY A 129 13.25 -10.09 6.98
CA GLY A 129 14.57 -9.49 6.83
C GLY A 129 15.16 -9.07 8.17
N THR A 130 15.81 -7.92 8.20
CA THR A 130 16.52 -7.44 9.39
C THR A 130 15.63 -6.83 10.49
N ALA A 131 14.33 -6.64 10.21
CA ALA A 131 13.35 -6.13 11.18
C ALA A 131 12.03 -6.91 11.08
N PRO A 132 11.42 -7.32 12.21
CA PRO A 132 10.10 -7.93 12.22
C PRO A 132 9.01 -6.86 12.06
N LEU A 133 8.51 -6.67 10.83
CA LEU A 133 7.53 -5.63 10.51
C LEU A 133 6.11 -6.02 10.97
N PHE A 134 5.93 -6.24 12.27
CA PHE A 134 4.62 -6.59 12.84
C PHE A 134 3.59 -5.45 12.73
N SER A 135 4.01 -4.20 12.62
CA SER A 135 3.12 -3.06 12.33
C SER A 135 2.37 -3.25 11.00
N THR A 136 3.03 -3.80 9.97
CA THR A 136 2.39 -4.10 8.70
C THR A 136 1.26 -5.13 8.84
N VAL A 137 1.35 -6.05 9.82
CA VAL A 137 0.23 -6.96 10.13
C VAL A 137 -1.00 -6.14 10.55
N LEU A 138 -0.85 -5.16 11.46
CA LEU A 138 -1.95 -4.29 11.86
C LEU A 138 -2.54 -3.53 10.68
N MET A 139 -1.67 -2.90 9.88
CA MET A 139 -2.06 -2.05 8.75
C MET A 139 -2.86 -2.80 7.67
N LEU A 140 -2.64 -4.10 7.53
CA LEU A 140 -3.34 -4.92 6.53
C LEU A 140 -4.49 -5.73 7.14
N ALA A 141 -4.27 -6.35 8.30
CA ALA A 141 -5.25 -7.24 8.89
C ALA A 141 -6.46 -6.49 9.49
N VAL A 142 -6.24 -5.35 10.12
CA VAL A 142 -7.31 -4.57 10.74
C VAL A 142 -8.34 -4.11 9.69
N PRO A 143 -7.98 -3.41 8.62
CA PRO A 143 -8.96 -3.03 7.60
C PRO A 143 -9.57 -4.23 6.87
N ALA A 144 -8.83 -5.34 6.66
CA ALA A 144 -9.38 -6.56 6.09
C ALA A 144 -10.50 -7.15 6.96
N LYS A 145 -10.31 -7.17 8.29
CA LYS A 145 -11.34 -7.61 9.25
C LYS A 145 -12.54 -6.67 9.30
N ILE A 146 -12.30 -5.36 9.32
CA ILE A 146 -13.37 -4.34 9.33
C ILE A 146 -14.21 -4.43 8.04
N ALA A 147 -13.59 -4.71 6.91
CA ALA A 147 -14.27 -4.91 5.64
C ALA A 147 -15.12 -6.19 5.61
N GLY A 148 -14.80 -7.19 6.45
CA GLY A 148 -15.48 -8.47 6.51
C GLY A 148 -14.91 -9.52 5.55
N CYS A 149 -13.62 -9.45 5.19
CA CYS A 149 -12.95 -10.51 4.43
C CYS A 149 -13.03 -11.84 5.18
N LYS A 150 -13.47 -12.90 4.49
CA LYS A 150 -13.71 -14.22 5.14
C LYS A 150 -12.41 -14.98 5.38
N ASN A 151 -11.59 -15.07 4.33
CA ASN A 151 -10.36 -15.83 4.33
C ASN A 151 -9.18 -14.87 4.17
N ILE A 152 -8.44 -14.68 5.26
CA ILE A 152 -7.25 -13.84 5.30
C ILE A 152 -6.06 -14.77 5.49
N VAL A 153 -5.19 -14.85 4.49
CA VAL A 153 -3.97 -15.67 4.51
C VAL A 153 -2.78 -14.75 4.67
N LEU A 154 -2.01 -14.96 5.73
CA LEU A 154 -0.78 -14.20 5.97
C LEU A 154 0.43 -15.03 5.58
N CYS A 155 1.32 -14.46 4.76
CA CYS A 155 2.62 -15.03 4.42
C CYS A 155 3.73 -14.13 4.96
N SER A 156 4.73 -14.75 5.61
CA SER A 156 5.97 -14.08 6.00
C SER A 156 7.13 -15.06 5.86
N PRO A 157 8.31 -14.60 5.38
CA PRO A 157 9.47 -15.49 5.28
C PRO A 157 9.90 -15.97 6.67
N PRO A 158 10.29 -17.25 6.78
CA PRO A 158 10.88 -17.77 7.99
C PRO A 158 12.29 -17.21 8.22
N ASN A 159 12.71 -17.17 9.48
CA ASN A 159 14.09 -16.93 9.87
C ASN A 159 14.96 -18.20 9.66
N SER A 160 16.25 -18.13 9.98
CA SER A 160 17.19 -19.25 9.86
C SER A 160 16.85 -20.49 10.72
N GLU A 161 15.98 -20.34 11.71
CA GLU A 161 15.51 -21.39 12.59
C GLU A 161 14.18 -22.02 12.09
N GLY A 162 13.63 -21.53 10.97
CA GLY A 162 12.39 -22.01 10.40
C GLY A 162 11.13 -21.45 11.07
N SER A 163 11.25 -20.39 11.84
CA SER A 163 10.15 -19.72 12.53
C SER A 163 9.89 -18.32 12.01
N ILE A 164 8.68 -17.81 12.25
CA ILE A 164 8.33 -16.40 12.07
C ILE A 164 8.56 -15.65 13.40
N ALA A 165 8.93 -14.39 13.34
CA ALA A 165 9.13 -13.57 14.54
C ALA A 165 7.89 -13.58 15.45
N ASN A 166 8.12 -13.67 16.77
CA ASN A 166 7.06 -13.80 17.76
C ASN A 166 6.08 -12.61 17.71
N GLU A 167 6.58 -11.41 17.45
CA GLU A 167 5.78 -10.19 17.34
C GLU A 167 4.81 -10.25 16.16
N ILE A 168 5.22 -10.84 15.03
CA ILE A 168 4.35 -11.04 13.85
C ILE A 168 3.25 -12.06 14.19
N LEU A 169 3.61 -13.21 14.79
CA LEU A 169 2.64 -14.24 15.16
C LEU A 169 1.64 -13.75 16.19
N TYR A 170 2.12 -13.06 17.24
CA TYR A 170 1.25 -12.44 18.25
C TYR A 170 0.27 -11.44 17.62
N THR A 171 0.79 -10.54 16.78
CA THR A 171 -0.03 -9.50 16.15
C THR A 171 -1.06 -10.09 15.19
N ALA A 172 -0.69 -11.13 14.44
CA ALA A 172 -1.60 -11.86 13.57
C ALA A 172 -2.72 -12.53 14.38
N ALA A 173 -2.38 -13.21 15.50
CA ALA A 173 -3.35 -13.80 16.41
C ALA A 173 -4.29 -12.75 17.02
N LEU A 174 -3.74 -11.62 17.48
CA LEU A 174 -4.50 -10.47 18.01
C LEU A 174 -5.50 -9.92 16.99
N CYS A 175 -5.17 -9.96 15.70
CA CYS A 175 -6.06 -9.58 14.60
C CYS A 175 -7.01 -10.73 14.18
N GLY A 176 -6.93 -11.90 14.81
CA GLY A 176 -7.78 -13.06 14.52
C GLY A 176 -7.46 -13.71 13.17
N ILE A 177 -6.19 -13.70 12.73
CA ILE A 177 -5.71 -14.41 11.56
C ILE A 177 -5.35 -15.85 11.97
N THR A 178 -5.94 -16.82 11.31
CA THR A 178 -5.77 -18.25 11.63
C THR A 178 -4.94 -19.01 10.60
N THR A 179 -4.75 -18.43 9.41
CA THR A 179 -3.95 -19.04 8.34
C THR A 179 -2.68 -18.24 8.14
N ILE A 180 -1.58 -18.73 8.70
CA ILE A 180 -0.26 -18.09 8.66
C ILE A 180 0.72 -19.06 8.02
N LEU A 181 1.50 -18.59 7.05
CA LEU A 181 2.40 -19.40 6.24
C LEU A 181 3.84 -18.89 6.34
N LYS A 182 4.76 -19.80 6.59
CA LYS A 182 6.22 -19.58 6.64
C LYS A 182 6.81 -19.57 5.22
N VAL A 183 6.37 -18.64 4.41
CA VAL A 183 6.79 -18.52 3.00
C VAL A 183 6.99 -17.06 2.67
N GLY A 184 8.16 -16.71 2.12
CA GLY A 184 8.53 -15.35 1.72
C GLY A 184 8.66 -15.19 0.20
N GLY A 185 9.03 -14.00 -0.22
CA GLY A 185 9.48 -13.69 -1.58
C GLY A 185 8.50 -14.00 -2.71
N ILE A 186 9.07 -14.26 -3.87
CA ILE A 186 8.32 -14.54 -5.12
C ILE A 186 7.43 -15.77 -4.96
N GLN A 187 7.93 -16.82 -4.30
CA GLN A 187 7.20 -18.09 -4.14
C GLN A 187 5.95 -17.93 -3.27
N ALA A 188 5.94 -17.03 -2.28
CA ALA A 188 4.73 -16.70 -1.52
C ALA A 188 3.66 -16.07 -2.41
N ILE A 189 4.04 -15.09 -3.22
CA ILE A 189 3.13 -14.40 -4.15
C ILE A 189 2.60 -15.38 -5.20
N ALA A 190 3.46 -16.25 -5.76
CA ALA A 190 3.04 -17.29 -6.72
C ALA A 190 2.11 -18.31 -6.07
N GLY A 191 2.41 -18.77 -4.85
CA GLY A 191 1.56 -19.69 -4.09
C GLY A 191 0.16 -19.12 -3.84
N LEU A 192 0.06 -17.88 -3.37
CA LEU A 192 -1.21 -17.18 -3.17
C LEU A 192 -1.96 -16.94 -4.50
N THR A 193 -1.22 -16.77 -5.61
CA THR A 193 -1.80 -16.54 -6.94
C THR A 193 -2.46 -17.79 -7.50
N PHE A 194 -1.80 -18.93 -7.44
CA PHE A 194 -2.31 -20.17 -8.05
C PHE A 194 -3.11 -21.04 -7.09
N GLY A 195 -2.80 -20.96 -5.80
CA GLY A 195 -3.19 -21.96 -4.81
C GLY A 195 -2.30 -23.20 -4.93
N THR A 196 -2.04 -23.86 -3.80
CA THR A 196 -1.36 -25.16 -3.74
C THR A 196 -2.10 -26.06 -2.75
N SER A 197 -1.55 -27.23 -2.42
CA SER A 197 -2.17 -28.09 -1.41
C SER A 197 -2.18 -27.43 -0.01
N SER A 198 -1.17 -26.60 0.30
CA SER A 198 -1.01 -25.94 1.61
C SER A 198 -1.34 -24.44 1.59
N ILE A 199 -1.33 -23.80 0.41
CA ILE A 199 -1.54 -22.36 0.27
C ILE A 199 -2.89 -22.11 -0.42
N PRO A 200 -3.88 -21.51 0.26
CA PRO A 200 -5.13 -21.13 -0.36
C PRO A 200 -4.93 -20.08 -1.47
N LYS A 201 -5.63 -20.25 -2.60
CA LYS A 201 -5.68 -19.22 -3.64
C LYS A 201 -6.45 -18.00 -3.14
N VAL A 202 -5.93 -16.79 -3.47
CA VAL A 202 -6.57 -15.52 -3.10
C VAL A 202 -7.06 -14.74 -4.31
N SER A 203 -7.94 -13.77 -4.07
CA SER A 203 -8.48 -12.87 -5.10
C SER A 203 -7.71 -11.56 -5.19
N LYS A 204 -7.07 -11.13 -4.09
CA LYS A 204 -6.27 -9.91 -4.04
C LYS A 204 -5.10 -10.08 -3.07
N LEU A 205 -3.96 -9.51 -3.44
CA LEU A 205 -2.72 -9.51 -2.69
C LEU A 205 -2.46 -8.11 -2.11
N PHE A 206 -2.01 -8.08 -0.87
CA PHE A 206 -1.64 -6.86 -0.14
C PHE A 206 -0.27 -7.03 0.50
N GLY A 207 0.43 -5.94 0.65
CA GLY A 207 1.65 -5.87 1.43
C GLY A 207 2.84 -5.31 0.65
N PRO A 208 3.72 -4.58 1.37
CA PRO A 208 4.97 -4.08 0.84
C PRO A 208 5.97 -5.23 0.62
N GLY A 209 6.98 -5.00 -0.17
CA GLY A 209 8.06 -5.95 -0.38
C GLY A 209 9.19 -5.34 -1.20
N ASN A 210 10.28 -6.08 -1.31
CA ASN A 210 11.39 -5.68 -2.17
C ASN A 210 11.00 -5.72 -3.66
N GLN A 211 11.90 -5.30 -4.53
CA GLN A 211 11.63 -5.23 -5.98
C GLN A 211 11.19 -6.57 -6.59
N TYR A 212 11.69 -7.72 -6.09
CA TYR A 212 11.25 -9.05 -6.53
C TYR A 212 9.79 -9.33 -6.18
N VAL A 213 9.36 -8.98 -4.96
CA VAL A 213 7.96 -9.12 -4.53
C VAL A 213 7.05 -8.18 -5.32
N THR A 214 7.52 -6.97 -5.61
CA THR A 214 6.79 -5.99 -6.43
C THR A 214 6.54 -6.52 -7.84
N VAL A 215 7.56 -7.02 -8.52
CA VAL A 215 7.44 -7.61 -9.86
C VAL A 215 6.55 -8.87 -9.81
N ALA A 216 6.67 -9.68 -8.76
CA ALA A 216 5.80 -10.85 -8.56
C ALA A 216 4.34 -10.45 -8.39
N LYS A 217 4.02 -9.40 -7.63
CA LYS A 217 2.66 -8.85 -7.50
C LYS A 217 2.13 -8.36 -8.85
N GLN A 218 2.93 -7.63 -9.61
CA GLN A 218 2.54 -7.19 -10.96
C GLN A 218 2.28 -8.38 -11.89
N LEU A 219 3.11 -9.43 -11.83
CA LEU A 219 2.90 -10.65 -12.61
C LEU A 219 1.62 -11.39 -12.20
N ALA A 220 1.27 -11.40 -10.91
CA ALA A 220 0.03 -12.03 -10.42
C ALA A 220 -1.23 -11.47 -11.11
N THR A 221 -1.22 -10.20 -11.54
CA THR A 221 -2.34 -9.59 -12.26
C THR A 221 -2.60 -10.25 -13.61
N LYS A 222 -1.56 -10.75 -14.30
CA LYS A 222 -1.69 -11.52 -15.56
C LYS A 222 -2.44 -12.86 -15.34
N TYR A 223 -2.48 -13.33 -14.10
CA TYR A 223 -3.18 -14.56 -13.71
C TYR A 223 -4.51 -14.30 -12.99
N GLY A 224 -5.01 -13.06 -13.06
CA GLY A 224 -6.33 -12.68 -12.56
C GLY A 224 -6.40 -12.42 -11.05
N VAL A 225 -5.28 -12.23 -10.39
CA VAL A 225 -5.23 -11.83 -8.97
C VAL A 225 -4.94 -10.34 -8.87
N ALA A 226 -5.82 -9.58 -8.24
CA ALA A 226 -5.63 -8.14 -8.04
C ALA A 226 -4.51 -7.87 -7.00
N ILE A 227 -3.96 -6.66 -7.04
CA ILE A 227 -2.98 -6.19 -6.04
C ILE A 227 -3.47 -4.90 -5.39
N ASP A 228 -2.91 -4.56 -4.24
CA ASP A 228 -3.11 -3.26 -3.60
C ASP A 228 -2.60 -2.12 -4.50
N MET A 229 -1.29 -2.10 -4.73
CA MET A 229 -0.60 -1.15 -5.59
C MET A 229 0.77 -1.70 -6.01
N PRO A 230 1.36 -1.18 -7.10
CA PRO A 230 2.79 -1.31 -7.33
C PRO A 230 3.56 -0.56 -6.23
N ALA A 231 4.69 -1.10 -5.81
CA ALA A 231 5.55 -0.46 -4.83
C ALA A 231 7.01 -0.51 -5.29
N GLY A 232 7.82 0.36 -4.76
CA GLY A 232 9.27 0.42 -4.94
C GLY A 232 9.95 0.63 -3.60
N PRO A 233 11.18 1.16 -3.58
CA PRO A 233 11.86 1.56 -2.36
C PRO A 233 11.07 2.64 -1.60
N SER A 234 11.23 2.68 -0.28
CA SER A 234 10.58 3.66 0.59
C SER A 234 11.11 5.08 0.37
N GLU A 235 10.23 6.06 0.50
CA GLU A 235 10.51 7.46 0.14
C GLU A 235 9.97 8.43 1.19
N LEU A 236 10.77 9.44 1.53
CA LEU A 236 10.32 10.58 2.32
C LEU A 236 10.73 11.89 1.66
N LEU A 237 9.80 12.82 1.54
CA LEU A 237 10.09 14.21 1.21
C LEU A 237 9.61 15.12 2.34
N ILE A 238 10.49 16.01 2.79
CA ILE A 238 10.19 17.02 3.80
C ILE A 238 10.26 18.41 3.16
N MET A 239 9.22 19.21 3.35
CA MET A 239 9.27 20.66 3.16
C MET A 239 9.49 21.31 4.53
N ALA A 240 10.59 22.04 4.67
CA ALA A 240 10.93 22.74 5.92
C ALA A 240 11.25 24.20 5.64
N ASP A 241 10.66 25.11 6.43
CA ASP A 241 11.01 26.52 6.39
C ASP A 241 12.16 26.86 7.37
N LYS A 242 12.56 28.11 7.41
CA LYS A 242 13.65 28.62 8.29
C LYS A 242 13.39 28.44 9.79
N ASN A 243 12.14 28.20 10.22
CA ASN A 243 11.72 28.07 11.61
C ASN A 243 11.51 26.61 12.03
N ALA A 244 11.68 25.67 11.10
CA ALA A 244 11.69 24.24 11.41
C ALA A 244 12.89 23.89 12.31
N ASN A 245 12.81 22.78 13.03
CA ASN A 245 13.93 22.31 13.85
C ASN A 245 14.78 21.33 13.03
N PRO A 246 16.07 21.68 12.74
CA PRO A 246 16.95 20.82 11.94
C PRO A 246 17.14 19.41 12.52
N ALA A 247 17.17 19.29 13.87
CA ALA A 247 17.32 17.99 14.52
C ALA A 247 16.09 17.09 14.34
N PHE A 248 14.87 17.66 14.32
CA PHE A 248 13.65 16.91 14.07
C PHE A 248 13.58 16.48 12.60
N VAL A 249 13.87 17.40 11.67
CA VAL A 249 13.92 17.09 10.25
C VAL A 249 14.95 16.01 9.95
N ALA A 250 16.13 16.08 10.56
CA ALA A 250 17.16 15.05 10.41
C ALA A 250 16.69 13.69 10.94
N SER A 251 16.03 13.64 12.09
CA SER A 251 15.52 12.39 12.65
C SER A 251 14.48 11.73 11.74
N ASP A 252 13.59 12.50 11.10
CA ASP A 252 12.61 11.99 10.15
C ASP A 252 13.26 11.50 8.84
N LEU A 253 14.28 12.20 8.31
CA LEU A 253 15.05 11.71 7.15
C LEU A 253 15.77 10.40 7.46
N LEU A 254 16.27 10.24 8.68
CA LEU A 254 16.96 9.03 9.13
C LEU A 254 16.02 7.87 9.38
N SER A 255 14.81 8.11 9.92
CA SER A 255 13.80 7.05 10.09
C SER A 255 13.45 6.39 8.76
N GLN A 256 13.34 7.16 7.68
CA GLN A 256 13.12 6.61 6.36
C GLN A 256 14.37 5.95 5.76
N ALA A 257 15.56 6.54 5.98
CA ALA A 257 16.80 6.02 5.43
C ALA A 257 17.17 4.63 6.01
N GLU A 258 16.73 4.29 7.22
CA GLU A 258 17.02 2.99 7.83
C GLU A 258 16.18 1.83 7.28
N HIS A 259 15.13 2.09 6.48
CA HIS A 259 14.31 1.03 5.88
C HIS A 259 15.11 0.17 4.90
N GLY A 260 15.96 0.77 4.05
CA GLY A 260 16.76 0.03 3.09
C GLY A 260 17.81 0.89 2.38
N VAL A 261 18.80 0.25 1.80
CA VAL A 261 19.90 0.92 1.07
C VAL A 261 19.44 1.70 -0.16
N ASP A 262 18.27 1.38 -0.66
CA ASP A 262 17.62 1.98 -1.82
C ASP A 262 16.54 3.01 -1.43
N SER A 263 16.37 3.31 -0.13
CA SER A 263 15.50 4.39 0.32
C SER A 263 15.94 5.75 -0.23
N GLN A 264 14.97 6.61 -0.58
CA GLN A 264 15.25 7.95 -1.04
C GLN A 264 14.66 8.99 -0.09
N VAL A 265 15.50 9.90 0.41
CA VAL A 265 15.09 10.99 1.29
C VAL A 265 15.42 12.34 0.66
N ILE A 266 14.46 13.26 0.68
CA ILE A 266 14.57 14.58 0.04
C ILE A 266 14.15 15.64 1.05
N LEU A 267 14.98 16.68 1.20
CA LEU A 267 14.64 17.89 1.93
C LEU A 267 14.53 19.06 0.96
N VAL A 268 13.40 19.74 0.98
CA VAL A 268 13.13 20.95 0.20
C VAL A 268 12.99 22.13 1.16
N SER A 269 13.63 23.23 0.86
CA SER A 269 13.51 24.47 1.64
C SER A 269 13.70 25.70 0.76
N THR A 270 13.13 26.82 1.19
CA THR A 270 13.45 28.19 0.66
C THR A 270 14.61 28.84 1.43
N ASP A 271 15.14 28.16 2.46
CA ASP A 271 16.23 28.66 3.31
C ASP A 271 17.45 27.73 3.24
N GLU A 272 18.56 28.25 2.72
CA GLU A 272 19.81 27.48 2.58
C GLU A 272 20.37 27.04 3.93
N LYS A 273 20.24 27.88 4.96
CA LYS A 273 20.77 27.57 6.28
C LYS A 273 20.07 26.37 6.89
N MET A 274 18.75 26.26 6.70
CA MET A 274 17.96 25.11 7.14
C MET A 274 18.47 23.79 6.51
N LEU A 275 18.78 23.80 5.23
CA LEU A 275 19.32 22.64 4.51
C LEU A 275 20.68 22.23 5.08
N LEU A 276 21.57 23.18 5.31
CA LEU A 276 22.92 22.92 5.81
C LEU A 276 22.92 22.46 7.29
N ASP A 277 22.14 23.11 8.14
CA ASP A 277 22.01 22.72 9.55
C ASP A 277 21.42 21.29 9.66
N THR A 278 20.44 20.96 8.85
CA THR A 278 19.89 19.59 8.79
C THR A 278 20.94 18.57 8.31
N ALA A 279 21.76 18.93 7.33
CA ALA A 279 22.84 18.03 6.88
C ALA A 279 23.85 17.74 7.99
N ILE A 280 24.15 18.71 8.85
CA ILE A 280 25.03 18.53 10.00
C ILE A 280 24.33 17.58 11.01
N GLU A 281 23.07 17.81 11.32
CA GLU A 281 22.29 16.97 12.23
C GLU A 281 22.18 15.51 11.74
N VAL A 282 21.95 15.29 10.44
CA VAL A 282 21.94 13.95 9.83
C VAL A 282 23.27 13.25 10.08
N GLN A 283 24.41 13.92 9.90
CA GLN A 283 25.73 13.32 10.14
C GLN A 283 25.94 12.99 11.63
N LEU A 284 25.51 13.87 12.55
CA LEU A 284 25.65 13.65 13.96
C LEU A 284 24.79 12.46 14.44
N GLN A 285 23.50 12.47 14.10
CA GLN A 285 22.56 11.44 14.56
C GLN A 285 22.83 10.06 13.94
N THR A 286 23.37 9.99 12.72
CA THR A 286 23.74 8.72 12.07
C THR A 286 24.75 7.92 12.89
N GLN A 287 25.60 8.58 13.69
CA GLN A 287 26.64 7.91 14.47
C GLN A 287 26.08 6.94 15.52
N ASP A 288 24.91 7.27 16.07
CA ASP A 288 24.26 6.54 17.17
C ASP A 288 23.28 5.46 16.69
N LEU A 289 23.07 5.30 15.38
CA LEU A 289 22.09 4.36 14.82
C LEU A 289 22.63 2.93 14.74
N ASN A 290 21.84 1.97 15.21
CA ASN A 290 22.16 0.55 15.11
C ASN A 290 22.30 0.06 13.65
N ARG A 291 21.54 0.65 12.71
CA ARG A 291 21.54 0.30 11.28
C ARG A 291 22.41 1.25 10.44
N LYS A 292 23.42 1.85 11.05
CA LYS A 292 24.29 2.87 10.45
C LYS A 292 24.74 2.56 9.02
N LEU A 293 25.20 1.35 8.74
CA LEU A 293 25.70 0.98 7.39
C LEU A 293 24.61 1.03 6.32
N ILE A 294 23.37 0.71 6.68
CA ILE A 294 22.21 0.81 5.77
C ILE A 294 21.88 2.28 5.52
N VAL A 295 21.83 3.06 6.61
CA VAL A 295 21.56 4.50 6.54
C VAL A 295 22.62 5.24 5.72
N GLU A 296 23.91 5.00 5.97
CA GLU A 296 24.99 5.63 5.21
C GLU A 296 24.86 5.36 3.70
N LYS A 297 24.43 4.15 3.33
CA LYS A 297 24.22 3.80 1.93
C LYS A 297 22.99 4.49 1.34
N ALA A 298 21.88 4.53 2.06
CA ALA A 298 20.67 5.26 1.64
C ALA A 298 20.92 6.76 1.47
N LEU A 299 21.73 7.35 2.37
CA LEU A 299 22.09 8.78 2.30
C LEU A 299 22.93 9.17 1.07
N GLU A 300 23.50 8.21 0.32
CA GLU A 300 24.10 8.50 -1.00
C GLU A 300 23.04 9.02 -1.99
N ASN A 301 21.76 8.66 -1.80
CA ASN A 301 20.63 9.09 -2.62
C ASN A 301 19.92 10.33 -2.05
N MET A 302 20.35 10.86 -0.89
CA MET A 302 19.75 12.02 -0.25
C MET A 302 19.94 13.28 -1.10
N LYS A 303 18.89 14.10 -1.19
CA LYS A 303 18.91 15.39 -1.89
C LYS A 303 18.47 16.52 -0.98
N LEU A 304 19.24 17.60 -1.01
CA LEU A 304 18.93 18.88 -0.36
C LEU A 304 18.62 19.88 -1.46
N ILE A 305 17.39 20.37 -1.55
CA ILE A 305 16.92 21.19 -2.66
C ILE A 305 16.51 22.56 -2.14
N LEU A 306 17.24 23.58 -2.59
CA LEU A 306 16.91 25.00 -2.36
C LEU A 306 16.06 25.49 -3.51
N VAL A 307 14.86 25.97 -3.21
CA VAL A 307 13.92 26.54 -4.18
C VAL A 307 13.73 28.05 -3.94
N GLU A 308 13.28 28.79 -4.97
CA GLU A 308 13.11 30.25 -4.88
C GLU A 308 11.85 30.65 -4.09
N SER A 309 10.81 29.81 -4.11
CA SER A 309 9.51 30.13 -3.52
C SER A 309 8.75 28.90 -3.02
N ASP A 310 7.80 29.15 -2.12
CA ASP A 310 6.86 28.12 -1.66
C ASP A 310 6.03 27.51 -2.82
N GLN A 311 5.72 28.28 -3.85
CA GLN A 311 4.99 27.76 -5.01
C GLN A 311 5.85 26.80 -5.83
N GLU A 312 7.13 27.10 -6.03
CA GLU A 312 8.07 26.19 -6.69
C GLU A 312 8.24 24.91 -5.88
N ALA A 313 8.31 25.02 -4.53
CA ALA A 313 8.33 23.86 -3.65
C ALA A 313 7.10 22.95 -3.87
N VAL A 314 5.89 23.53 -3.88
CA VAL A 314 4.64 22.79 -4.14
C VAL A 314 4.67 22.10 -5.50
N ASP A 315 5.10 22.80 -6.55
CA ASP A 315 5.17 22.26 -7.91
C ASP A 315 6.13 21.05 -7.97
N LEU A 316 7.32 21.19 -7.36
CA LEU A 316 8.33 20.13 -7.30
C LEU A 316 7.83 18.92 -6.49
N ILE A 317 7.20 19.15 -5.33
CA ILE A 317 6.66 18.10 -4.47
C ILE A 317 5.55 17.30 -5.19
N ASN A 318 4.60 17.99 -5.81
CA ASN A 318 3.55 17.36 -6.60
C ASN A 318 4.11 16.64 -7.85
N PHE A 319 5.17 17.18 -8.46
CA PHE A 319 5.88 16.52 -9.57
C PHE A 319 6.55 15.22 -9.08
N TYR A 320 7.18 15.24 -7.91
CA TYR A 320 7.78 14.03 -7.33
C TYR A 320 6.71 13.01 -6.93
N GLY A 321 5.65 13.42 -6.22
CA GLY A 321 4.62 12.52 -5.69
C GLY A 321 5.17 11.56 -4.66
N PRO A 322 5.61 12.07 -3.47
CA PRO A 322 6.26 11.26 -2.45
C PRO A 322 5.32 10.23 -1.82
N GLU A 323 5.87 9.14 -1.34
CA GLU A 323 5.20 8.20 -0.44
C GLU A 323 4.81 8.90 0.87
N HIS A 324 5.82 9.39 1.61
CA HIS A 324 5.64 10.18 2.83
C HIS A 324 5.99 11.65 2.55
N TYR A 325 5.12 12.55 2.97
CA TYR A 325 5.33 13.98 2.84
C TYR A 325 5.17 14.68 4.19
N ILE A 326 6.26 15.25 4.72
CA ILE A 326 6.23 16.06 5.95
C ILE A 326 6.21 17.55 5.58
N ILE A 327 5.25 18.28 6.17
CA ILE A 327 5.15 19.73 6.09
C ILE A 327 5.58 20.30 7.45
N SER A 328 6.80 20.84 7.53
CA SER A 328 7.36 21.45 8.75
C SER A 328 7.60 22.94 8.51
N THR A 329 6.51 23.71 8.39
CA THR A 329 6.52 25.14 8.07
C THR A 329 5.59 25.91 9.02
N ASP A 330 5.77 27.22 9.13
CA ASP A 330 4.83 28.10 9.85
C ASP A 330 3.50 28.24 9.11
N ASN A 331 3.50 28.11 7.77
CA ASN A 331 2.32 28.24 6.92
C ASN A 331 1.88 26.89 6.34
N ASN A 332 1.60 25.91 7.21
CA ASN A 332 1.18 24.58 6.80
C ASN A 332 -0.05 24.56 5.88
N SER A 333 -1.03 25.46 6.11
CA SER A 333 -2.26 25.52 5.32
C SER A 333 -1.99 25.79 3.84
N PHE A 334 -1.01 26.63 3.53
CA PHE A 334 -0.62 26.90 2.14
C PHE A 334 -0.24 25.64 1.37
N TYR A 335 0.49 24.75 2.03
CA TYR A 335 0.91 23.48 1.44
C TYR A 335 -0.23 22.46 1.41
N ILE A 336 -0.99 22.32 2.51
CA ILE A 336 -2.11 21.40 2.62
C ILE A 336 -3.11 21.60 1.49
N ASP A 337 -3.51 22.84 1.22
CA ASP A 337 -4.49 23.18 0.19
C ASP A 337 -4.01 22.88 -1.25
N LYS A 338 -2.71 22.66 -1.44
CA LYS A 338 -2.08 22.43 -2.75
C LYS A 338 -1.52 21.04 -2.94
N VAL A 339 -1.64 20.15 -1.95
CA VAL A 339 -1.22 18.76 -2.12
C VAL A 339 -2.15 18.07 -3.12
N ILE A 340 -1.54 17.54 -4.18
CA ILE A 340 -2.25 16.74 -5.20
C ILE A 340 -1.74 15.29 -5.16
N ASN A 341 -0.43 15.12 -4.98
CA ASN A 341 0.23 13.83 -5.10
C ASN A 341 1.08 13.55 -3.85
N ALA A 342 0.59 12.69 -2.97
CA ALA A 342 1.32 12.12 -1.85
C ALA A 342 0.64 10.83 -1.38
N GLY A 343 1.41 9.89 -0.83
CA GLY A 343 0.84 8.70 -0.20
C GLY A 343 0.22 9.03 1.16
N SER A 344 0.98 9.71 2.02
CA SER A 344 0.53 10.24 3.32
C SER A 344 1.18 11.59 3.61
N VAL A 345 0.47 12.46 4.35
CA VAL A 345 0.95 13.82 4.68
C VAL A 345 0.99 14.00 6.19
N PHE A 346 2.13 14.45 6.71
CA PHE A 346 2.42 14.68 8.12
C PHE A 346 2.57 16.19 8.34
N ILE A 347 1.82 16.77 9.29
CA ILE A 347 1.66 18.20 9.40
C ILE A 347 2.22 18.72 10.73
N GLY A 348 3.19 19.61 10.63
CA GLY A 348 3.76 20.33 11.77
C GLY A 348 4.92 19.58 12.44
N LYS A 349 5.68 20.29 13.23
CA LYS A 349 6.95 19.87 13.83
C LYS A 349 6.89 18.72 14.85
N TYR A 350 5.69 18.34 15.29
CA TYR A 350 5.47 17.25 16.23
C TYR A 350 4.79 16.03 15.62
N THR A 351 4.76 15.95 14.30
CA THR A 351 4.15 14.84 13.58
C THR A 351 5.23 14.10 12.79
N PRO A 352 6.03 13.25 13.45
CA PRO A 352 7.05 12.47 12.78
C PRO A 352 6.42 11.39 11.88
N GLU A 353 7.14 10.95 10.86
CA GLU A 353 6.76 9.81 10.02
C GLU A 353 6.41 8.57 10.83
N SER A 354 7.22 8.27 11.85
CA SER A 354 7.02 7.12 12.76
C SER A 354 5.63 7.10 13.43
N ALA A 355 4.98 8.26 13.60
CA ALA A 355 3.62 8.28 14.16
C ALA A 355 2.64 7.58 13.20
N GLY A 356 2.74 7.81 11.90
CA GLY A 356 1.93 7.15 10.88
C GLY A 356 2.28 5.67 10.73
N ASP A 357 3.55 5.34 10.84
CA ASP A 357 4.04 3.98 10.69
C ASP A 357 3.58 3.05 11.81
N TYR A 358 3.37 3.57 13.01
CA TYR A 358 3.08 2.71 14.15
C TYR A 358 1.73 2.96 14.82
N ALA A 359 1.37 4.21 15.12
CA ALA A 359 0.37 4.44 16.17
C ALA A 359 -0.69 5.51 15.91
N SER A 360 -0.55 6.41 14.92
CA SER A 360 -1.52 7.50 14.70
C SER A 360 -2.89 7.00 14.23
N GLY A 361 -2.93 5.85 13.56
CA GLY A 361 -4.16 5.23 13.04
C GLY A 361 -4.28 5.23 11.52
N THR A 362 -3.51 6.03 10.79
CA THR A 362 -3.41 5.99 9.34
C THR A 362 -2.71 4.71 8.87
N ASN A 363 -2.72 4.43 7.57
CA ASN A 363 -2.07 3.24 7.02
C ASN A 363 -0.72 3.59 6.40
N HIS A 364 0.30 2.80 6.73
CA HIS A 364 1.64 2.99 6.18
C HIS A 364 1.92 2.19 4.90
N THR A 365 0.99 1.36 4.44
CA THR A 365 1.13 0.69 3.15
C THR A 365 0.73 1.66 2.05
N LEU A 366 1.72 2.38 1.55
CA LEU A 366 1.57 3.55 0.69
C LEU A 366 2.17 3.29 -0.71
N PRO A 367 1.71 4.01 -1.74
CA PRO A 367 2.31 3.94 -3.07
C PRO A 367 3.65 4.67 -3.08
N THR A 368 4.70 3.97 -3.49
CA THR A 368 6.06 4.49 -3.69
C THR A 368 6.35 4.71 -5.17
N ASN A 369 7.57 5.09 -5.53
CA ASN A 369 8.05 5.21 -6.91
C ASN A 369 7.16 6.10 -7.80
N GLY A 370 6.60 7.17 -7.22
CA GLY A 370 5.72 8.11 -7.92
C GLY A 370 4.31 7.58 -8.18
N TYR A 371 3.99 6.37 -7.75
CA TYR A 371 2.65 5.81 -7.90
C TYR A 371 1.60 6.55 -7.08
N ALA A 372 1.99 7.40 -6.11
CA ALA A 372 1.07 8.31 -5.41
C ALA A 372 0.32 9.28 -6.34
N LYS A 373 0.76 9.42 -7.60
CA LYS A 373 0.05 10.17 -8.65
C LYS A 373 -1.22 9.48 -9.17
N ALA A 374 -1.37 8.16 -8.94
CA ALA A 374 -2.46 7.37 -9.51
C ALA A 374 -3.07 6.35 -8.53
N TYR A 375 -2.38 6.06 -7.43
CA TYR A 375 -2.82 5.09 -6.43
C TYR A 375 -2.92 5.75 -5.06
N SER A 376 -3.90 5.33 -4.28
CA SER A 376 -4.01 5.66 -2.86
C SER A 376 -3.28 4.62 -2.01
N GLY A 377 -2.88 5.01 -0.80
CA GLY A 377 -2.49 4.05 0.23
C GLY A 377 -3.62 3.08 0.58
N VAL A 378 -3.26 1.99 1.24
CA VAL A 378 -4.24 1.00 1.69
C VAL A 378 -5.24 1.66 2.65
N ASN A 379 -6.51 1.44 2.39
CA ASN A 379 -7.64 1.94 3.16
C ASN A 379 -8.75 0.88 3.21
N LEU A 380 -9.87 1.18 3.86
CA LEU A 380 -10.98 0.23 3.97
C LEU A 380 -11.53 -0.20 2.60
N ASP A 381 -11.65 0.74 1.65
CA ASP A 381 -12.17 0.46 0.31
C ASP A 381 -11.25 -0.45 -0.51
N SER A 382 -9.95 -0.52 -0.16
CA SER A 382 -9.01 -1.46 -0.78
C SER A 382 -9.43 -2.93 -0.63
N PHE A 383 -10.20 -3.26 0.42
CA PHE A 383 -10.71 -4.59 0.74
C PHE A 383 -12.16 -4.82 0.31
N LEU A 384 -12.77 -3.82 -0.35
CA LEU A 384 -14.18 -3.84 -0.76
C LEU A 384 -14.32 -3.80 -2.27
N LYS A 385 -15.42 -4.36 -2.76
CA LYS A 385 -15.92 -4.19 -4.13
C LYS A 385 -17.19 -3.35 -4.08
N HIS A 386 -17.31 -2.42 -5.00
CA HIS A 386 -18.49 -1.59 -5.15
C HIS A 386 -19.35 -2.18 -6.27
N ILE A 387 -20.49 -2.77 -5.90
CA ILE A 387 -21.42 -3.40 -6.84
C ILE A 387 -22.58 -2.45 -7.07
N THR A 388 -22.85 -2.12 -8.32
CA THR A 388 -24.02 -1.30 -8.71
C THR A 388 -25.24 -2.18 -8.90
N PHE A 389 -26.37 -1.68 -8.45
CA PHE A 389 -27.70 -2.29 -8.60
C PHE A 389 -28.60 -1.29 -9.29
N GLN A 390 -29.51 -1.82 -10.12
CA GLN A 390 -30.49 -1.02 -10.85
C GLN A 390 -31.85 -1.72 -10.75
N GLU A 391 -32.89 -0.93 -10.48
CA GLU A 391 -34.26 -1.37 -10.49
C GLU A 391 -35.08 -0.36 -11.28
N ILE A 392 -35.85 -0.85 -12.27
CA ILE A 392 -36.63 -0.01 -13.16
C ILE A 392 -38.07 -0.52 -13.13
N THR A 393 -39.01 0.37 -12.79
CA THR A 393 -40.46 0.06 -12.84
C THR A 393 -40.98 0.14 -14.28
N LYS A 394 -42.24 -0.27 -14.52
CA LYS A 394 -42.91 -0.12 -15.83
C LYS A 394 -42.94 1.33 -16.27
N GLU A 395 -43.29 2.24 -15.34
CA GLU A 395 -43.33 3.68 -15.57
C GLU A 395 -41.96 4.24 -15.88
N GLY A 396 -40.93 3.82 -15.11
CA GLY A 396 -39.54 4.20 -15.34
C GLY A 396 -39.06 3.75 -16.73
N LEU A 397 -39.37 2.51 -17.11
CA LEU A 397 -39.00 2.01 -18.44
C LEU A 397 -39.73 2.76 -19.55
N SER A 398 -41.00 3.12 -19.36
CA SER A 398 -41.75 3.95 -20.32
C SER A 398 -41.09 5.32 -20.51
N THR A 399 -40.48 5.86 -19.44
CA THR A 399 -39.82 7.18 -19.49
C THR A 399 -38.49 7.13 -20.25
N ILE A 400 -37.61 6.14 -19.95
CA ILE A 400 -36.26 6.11 -20.53
C ILE A 400 -36.13 5.18 -21.75
N GLY A 401 -37.12 4.35 -22.03
CA GLY A 401 -37.05 3.28 -23.03
C GLY A 401 -36.71 3.78 -24.44
N ASN A 402 -37.40 4.85 -24.90
CA ASN A 402 -37.10 5.44 -26.20
C ASN A 402 -35.64 5.94 -26.31
N THR A 403 -35.09 6.50 -25.24
CA THR A 403 -33.70 6.93 -25.20
C THR A 403 -32.75 5.74 -25.38
N ILE A 404 -33.03 4.62 -24.70
CA ILE A 404 -32.21 3.40 -24.81
C ILE A 404 -32.29 2.83 -26.24
N GLU A 405 -33.51 2.79 -26.82
CA GLU A 405 -33.73 2.28 -28.19
C GLU A 405 -32.94 3.09 -29.22
N LEU A 406 -33.00 4.42 -29.16
CA LEU A 406 -32.29 5.30 -30.08
C LEU A 406 -30.78 5.18 -29.95
N MET A 407 -30.25 5.12 -28.71
CA MET A 407 -28.82 4.96 -28.49
C MET A 407 -28.32 3.60 -28.98
N ALA A 408 -29.03 2.52 -28.64
CA ALA A 408 -28.66 1.17 -29.08
C ALA A 408 -28.69 1.02 -30.62
N GLU A 409 -29.69 1.65 -31.29
CA GLU A 409 -29.78 1.68 -32.74
C GLU A 409 -28.60 2.44 -33.38
N ALA A 410 -28.27 3.61 -32.82
CA ALA A 410 -27.15 4.43 -33.30
C ALA A 410 -25.79 3.71 -33.16
N GLU A 411 -25.63 2.87 -32.14
CA GLU A 411 -24.45 1.99 -31.97
C GLU A 411 -24.51 0.70 -32.80
N GLY A 412 -25.63 0.44 -33.52
CA GLY A 412 -25.83 -0.78 -34.29
C GLY A 412 -26.13 -2.02 -33.41
N LEU A 413 -26.46 -1.84 -32.16
CA LEU A 413 -26.69 -2.92 -31.17
C LEU A 413 -28.19 -3.29 -31.11
N MET A 414 -28.70 -3.90 -32.21
CA MET A 414 -30.13 -4.19 -32.37
C MET A 414 -30.70 -5.13 -31.34
N ALA A 415 -29.89 -6.05 -30.77
CA ALA A 415 -30.35 -6.91 -29.66
C ALA A 415 -30.59 -6.13 -28.37
N HIS A 416 -29.77 -5.11 -28.06
CA HIS A 416 -29.96 -4.20 -26.93
C HIS A 416 -31.25 -3.38 -27.13
N LYS A 417 -31.46 -2.81 -28.32
CA LYS A 417 -32.71 -2.13 -28.67
C LYS A 417 -33.91 -3.05 -28.45
N ASN A 418 -33.87 -4.26 -29.03
CA ASN A 418 -35.01 -5.20 -28.94
C ASN A 418 -35.32 -5.62 -27.52
N ALA A 419 -34.29 -5.71 -26.63
CA ALA A 419 -34.50 -6.03 -25.20
C ALA A 419 -35.43 -4.99 -24.51
N VAL A 420 -35.41 -3.75 -24.95
CA VAL A 420 -36.31 -2.67 -24.47
C VAL A 420 -37.60 -2.67 -25.23
N SER A 421 -37.59 -2.75 -26.57
CA SER A 421 -38.77 -2.70 -27.43
C SER A 421 -39.84 -3.71 -27.03
N ILE A 422 -39.45 -4.98 -26.76
CA ILE A 422 -40.40 -6.03 -26.36
C ILE A 422 -41.03 -5.75 -25.00
N ARG A 423 -40.33 -5.12 -24.08
CA ARG A 423 -40.87 -4.73 -22.76
C ARG A 423 -41.82 -3.55 -22.87
N LEU A 424 -41.46 -2.54 -23.65
CA LEU A 424 -42.36 -1.38 -23.93
C LEU A 424 -43.67 -1.83 -24.60
N LYS A 425 -43.56 -2.77 -25.56
CA LYS A 425 -44.73 -3.36 -26.20
C LYS A 425 -45.65 -4.07 -25.19
N SER A 426 -45.06 -4.90 -24.31
CA SER A 426 -45.84 -5.58 -23.25
C SER A 426 -46.57 -4.59 -22.34
N ILE A 427 -45.92 -3.48 -21.93
CA ILE A 427 -46.51 -2.44 -21.13
C ILE A 427 -47.68 -1.78 -21.87
N GLY A 428 -47.55 -1.50 -23.17
CA GLY A 428 -48.62 -0.93 -24.00
C GLY A 428 -49.82 -1.86 -24.20
N ASP A 429 -49.59 -3.17 -24.27
CA ASP A 429 -50.65 -4.19 -24.44
C ASP A 429 -51.46 -4.40 -23.13
N GLU A 430 -50.79 -4.29 -21.94
CA GLU A 430 -51.47 -4.36 -20.63
C GLU A 430 -52.32 -3.11 -20.32
N SER A 431 -52.07 -2.01 -21.02
CA SER A 431 -52.77 -0.72 -20.82
C SER A 431 -54.06 -0.61 -21.68
N LYS A 432 -54.35 -1.58 -22.54
CA LYS A 432 -55.55 -1.72 -23.36
C LYS A 432 -56.58 -2.65 -22.72
#